data_bdad402f264b95eca4354646a73d7a00
#
_entry.id   bdad402f264b95eca4354646a73d7a00
#
_cell.length_a   1.000
_cell.length_b   1.000
_cell.length_c   1.000
_cell.angle_alpha   90.00
_cell.angle_beta   90.00
_cell.angle_gamma   90.00
#
_symmetry.space_group_name_H-M   'P 1'
#
loop_
_entity.id
_entity.type
_entity.pdbx_description
1 polymer ?
#
loop_
_entity_poly.entity_id
_entity_poly.type
_entity_poly.pdbx_seq_one_letter_code
_entity_poly.pdbx_strand_id
1 'polypeptide(L)'
;MRKLIFVFFFITSFSMFSQSDVEKILKGGEIIVNGLSFLKKDKSEVKENNSKIIESVCIKNKLTDKITFIIVGKDEEDNTIKKEMVIQKDGKECVFELPKGIYTYEIVLANKEVYKKGEYKFNEEITITVKPD
;
A
#
# COMPACT_ATOMS: atom_id res chain seq x y z
N MET A 1 23.16 60.92 -13.44
CA MET A 1 22.92 59.87 -12.46
C MET A 1 22.13 58.75 -13.11
N ARG A 2 22.82 57.73 -13.45
CA ARG A 2 22.17 56.55 -14.04
C ARG A 2 21.94 55.49 -12.95
N LYS A 3 20.72 55.29 -12.60
CA LYS A 3 20.34 54.19 -11.70
C LYS A 3 20.19 52.92 -12.54
N LEU A 4 21.16 52.05 -12.42
CA LEU A 4 21.10 50.71 -12.93
C LEU A 4 20.17 49.88 -12.00
N ILE A 5 18.98 49.58 -12.51
CA ILE A 5 18.09 48.66 -11.84
C ILE A 5 18.50 47.27 -12.30
N PHE A 6 19.19 46.56 -11.43
CA PHE A 6 19.39 45.11 -11.58
C PHE A 6 18.13 44.41 -11.24
N VAL A 7 17.40 44.00 -12.26
CA VAL A 7 16.29 43.03 -12.07
C VAL A 7 16.93 41.67 -11.98
N PHE A 8 17.05 41.18 -10.74
CA PHE A 8 17.39 39.80 -10.50
C PHE A 8 16.16 38.94 -10.83
N PHE A 9 16.20 38.35 -12.00
CA PHE A 9 15.30 37.27 -12.33
C PHE A 9 15.73 36.03 -11.54
N PHE A 10 15.09 35.81 -10.40
CA PHE A 10 15.15 34.52 -9.74
C PHE A 10 14.34 33.53 -10.55
N ILE A 11 15.01 32.81 -11.42
CA ILE A 11 14.44 31.61 -12.02
C ILE A 11 14.52 30.55 -10.96
N THR A 12 13.47 30.42 -10.17
CA THR A 12 13.25 29.25 -9.35
C THR A 12 12.88 28.10 -10.30
N SER A 13 13.87 27.36 -10.71
CA SER A 13 13.63 26.07 -11.35
C SER A 13 13.00 25.14 -10.32
N PHE A 14 11.69 25.09 -10.35
CA PHE A 14 10.98 23.99 -9.72
C PHE A 14 11.32 22.71 -10.51
N SER A 15 12.30 21.98 -10.04
CA SER A 15 12.45 20.61 -10.44
C SER A 15 11.27 19.86 -9.88
N MET A 16 10.24 19.71 -10.69
CA MET A 16 9.22 18.74 -10.43
C MET A 16 9.86 17.37 -10.52
N PHE A 17 10.22 16.83 -9.39
CA PHE A 17 10.44 15.41 -9.27
C PHE A 17 9.07 14.74 -9.42
N SER A 18 8.69 14.42 -10.63
CA SER A 18 7.69 13.42 -10.84
C SER A 18 8.36 12.08 -10.52
N GLN A 19 8.21 11.62 -9.31
CA GLN A 19 8.41 10.21 -9.03
C GLN A 19 7.29 9.47 -9.73
N SER A 20 7.55 9.08 -10.94
CA SER A 20 6.77 8.02 -11.53
C SER A 20 7.14 6.76 -10.75
N ASP A 21 6.32 6.40 -9.78
CA ASP A 21 6.33 5.06 -9.27
C ASP A 21 6.00 4.15 -10.45
N VAL A 22 7.05 3.69 -11.08
CA VAL A 22 6.93 2.71 -12.13
C VAL A 22 6.50 1.42 -11.43
N GLU A 23 5.20 1.23 -11.35
CA GLU A 23 4.66 -0.07 -11.04
C GLU A 23 5.20 -1.05 -12.08
N LYS A 24 6.25 -1.75 -11.70
CA LYS A 24 6.71 -2.87 -12.51
C LYS A 24 5.69 -3.98 -12.38
N ILE A 25 4.75 -3.99 -13.29
CA ILE A 25 3.83 -5.11 -13.43
C ILE A 25 4.67 -6.28 -13.93
N LEU A 26 5.05 -7.16 -13.04
CA LEU A 26 5.67 -8.42 -13.40
C LEU A 26 4.59 -9.34 -14.00
N LYS A 27 4.97 -10.07 -15.04
CA LYS A 27 4.12 -11.09 -15.64
C LYS A 27 3.66 -12.06 -14.56
N GLY A 28 2.34 -12.19 -14.36
CA GLY A 28 1.76 -13.08 -13.36
C GLY A 28 0.93 -12.39 -12.28
N GLY A 29 0.65 -11.09 -12.41
CA GLY A 29 -0.22 -10.35 -11.49
C GLY A 29 0.42 -9.99 -10.15
N GLU A 30 1.72 -10.16 -10.00
CA GLU A 30 2.48 -9.73 -8.83
C GLU A 30 2.92 -8.27 -8.99
N ILE A 31 2.54 -7.43 -8.04
CA ILE A 31 2.97 -6.04 -7.95
C ILE A 31 3.92 -5.91 -6.77
N ILE A 32 5.13 -5.42 -7.02
CA ILE A 32 6.10 -5.15 -5.96
C ILE A 32 6.17 -3.65 -5.73
N VAL A 33 5.78 -3.22 -4.53
CA VAL A 33 5.83 -1.82 -4.10
C VAL A 33 6.64 -1.74 -2.81
N ASN A 34 7.74 -1.02 -2.81
CA ASN A 34 8.56 -0.76 -1.61
C ASN A 34 8.90 -2.01 -0.77
N GLY A 35 9.31 -3.10 -1.39
CA GLY A 35 9.64 -4.35 -0.70
C GLY A 35 8.44 -5.19 -0.27
N LEU A 36 7.22 -4.77 -0.63
CA LEU A 36 6.00 -5.56 -0.45
C LEU A 36 5.61 -6.20 -1.78
N SER A 37 5.29 -7.47 -1.75
CA SER A 37 4.77 -8.21 -2.88
C SER A 37 3.24 -8.34 -2.74
N PHE A 38 2.51 -7.80 -3.70
CA PHE A 38 1.05 -7.88 -3.77
C PHE A 38 0.66 -8.86 -4.85
N LEU A 39 0.21 -10.03 -4.46
CA LEU A 39 -0.23 -11.06 -5.38
C LEU A 39 -1.75 -11.08 -5.47
N LYS A 40 -2.28 -10.67 -6.60
CA LYS A 40 -3.70 -10.77 -6.90
C LYS A 40 -4.05 -12.23 -7.21
N LYS A 41 -5.17 -12.67 -6.65
CA LYS A 41 -5.70 -14.00 -6.94
C LYS A 41 -6.06 -14.08 -8.42
N ASP A 42 -5.49 -15.06 -9.10
CA ASP A 42 -5.77 -15.32 -10.51
C ASP A 42 -7.20 -15.86 -10.64
N LYS A 43 -8.11 -15.00 -11.07
CA LYS A 43 -9.46 -15.40 -11.42
C LYS A 43 -9.49 -15.72 -12.90
N SER A 44 -9.46 -16.99 -13.23
CA SER A 44 -9.63 -17.47 -14.61
C SER A 44 -11.02 -17.18 -15.20
N GLU A 45 -11.95 -16.68 -14.44
CA GLU A 45 -13.25 -16.20 -14.88
C GLU A 45 -13.50 -14.81 -14.29
N VAL A 46 -13.49 -13.80 -15.15
CA VAL A 46 -13.91 -12.45 -14.82
C VAL A 46 -15.44 -12.45 -14.70
N LYS A 47 -15.95 -12.89 -13.57
CA LYS A 47 -17.26 -12.41 -13.13
C LYS A 47 -16.98 -11.06 -12.49
N GLU A 48 -17.41 -9.99 -13.15
CA GLU A 48 -17.53 -8.69 -12.50
C GLU A 48 -18.40 -8.88 -11.27
N ASN A 49 -17.75 -9.12 -10.16
CA ASN A 49 -18.43 -9.17 -8.90
C ASN A 49 -18.69 -7.71 -8.51
N ASN A 50 -19.90 -7.23 -8.76
CA ASN A 50 -20.36 -5.91 -8.33
C ASN A 50 -20.42 -5.79 -6.79
N SER A 51 -19.78 -6.70 -6.09
CA SER A 51 -19.67 -6.64 -4.65
C SER A 51 -18.79 -5.46 -4.23
N LYS A 52 -19.27 -4.69 -3.28
CA LYS A 52 -18.55 -3.59 -2.64
C LYS A 52 -17.56 -4.07 -1.58
N ILE A 53 -17.48 -5.38 -1.37
CA ILE A 53 -16.70 -6.04 -0.32
C ILE A 53 -15.70 -6.99 -0.95
N ILE A 54 -14.50 -7.00 -0.42
CA ILE A 54 -13.44 -7.95 -0.74
C ILE A 54 -13.59 -9.14 0.22
N GLU A 55 -13.63 -10.35 -0.30
CA GLU A 55 -13.81 -11.55 0.53
C GLU A 55 -12.66 -11.77 1.49
N SER A 56 -11.42 -11.60 1.03
CA SER A 56 -10.25 -11.74 1.89
C SER A 56 -9.04 -10.91 1.42
N VAL A 57 -8.34 -10.37 2.39
CA VAL A 57 -7.01 -9.77 2.23
C VAL A 57 -6.09 -10.48 3.21
N CYS A 58 -5.07 -11.15 2.69
CA CYS A 58 -4.16 -11.96 3.49
C CYS A 58 -2.76 -11.35 3.52
N ILE A 59 -2.10 -11.49 4.65
CA ILE A 59 -0.74 -11.00 4.85
C ILE A 59 0.15 -12.17 5.29
N LYS A 60 1.25 -12.38 4.58
CA LYS A 60 2.31 -13.33 4.93
C LYS A 60 3.51 -12.59 5.50
N ASN A 61 4.04 -13.08 6.60
CA ASN A 61 5.23 -12.53 7.22
C ASN A 61 6.47 -13.40 6.91
N LYS A 62 7.38 -12.85 6.11
CA LYS A 62 8.68 -13.47 5.79
C LYS A 62 9.85 -12.81 6.51
N LEU A 63 9.57 -11.93 7.47
CA LEU A 63 10.59 -11.36 8.34
C LEU A 63 10.99 -12.35 9.45
N THR A 64 12.05 -12.02 10.17
CA THR A 64 12.60 -12.87 11.23
C THR A 64 11.80 -12.85 12.53
N ASP A 65 10.93 -11.85 12.71
CA ASP A 65 10.10 -11.65 13.89
C ASP A 65 8.65 -11.42 13.53
N LYS A 66 7.75 -11.50 14.51
CA LYS A 66 6.36 -11.13 14.35
C LYS A 66 6.21 -9.67 13.91
N ILE A 67 5.15 -9.39 13.18
CA ILE A 67 4.79 -8.04 12.76
C ILE A 67 3.33 -7.75 13.13
N THR A 68 3.01 -6.48 13.23
CA THR A 68 1.64 -6.00 13.32
C THR A 68 1.30 -5.29 12.02
N PHE A 69 0.23 -5.69 11.38
CA PHE A 69 -0.28 -5.05 10.17
C PHE A 69 -1.55 -4.28 10.48
N ILE A 70 -1.52 -2.99 10.21
CA ILE A 70 -2.63 -2.08 10.50
C ILE A 70 -3.10 -1.47 9.19
N ILE A 71 -4.40 -1.52 8.93
CA ILE A 71 -5.02 -0.80 7.81
C ILE A 71 -6.13 0.11 8.33
N VAL A 72 -6.18 1.30 7.79
CA VAL A 72 -7.19 2.30 8.11
C VAL A 72 -7.75 2.89 6.81
N GLY A 73 -9.04 2.90 6.70
CA GLY A 73 -9.73 3.46 5.55
C GLY A 73 -11.15 3.90 5.91
N LYS A 74 -11.91 4.22 4.88
CA LYS A 74 -13.32 4.59 5.03
C LYS A 74 -14.17 3.80 4.06
N ASP A 75 -15.36 3.43 4.51
CA ASP A 75 -16.39 2.86 3.66
C ASP A 75 -17.14 3.93 2.86
N GLU A 76 -18.14 3.53 2.07
CA GLU A 76 -18.94 4.46 1.27
C GLU A 76 -19.77 5.42 2.11
N GLU A 77 -20.08 5.06 3.35
CA GLU A 77 -20.84 5.89 4.29
C GLU A 77 -19.94 6.79 5.15
N ASP A 78 -18.65 6.90 4.78
CA ASP A 78 -17.63 7.68 5.48
C ASP A 78 -17.32 7.21 6.91
N ASN A 79 -17.66 5.95 7.22
CA ASN A 79 -17.29 5.31 8.49
C ASN A 79 -15.83 4.86 8.44
N THR A 80 -15.09 5.19 9.48
CA THR A 80 -13.70 4.75 9.60
C THR A 80 -13.63 3.25 9.87
N ILE A 81 -12.85 2.57 9.03
CA ILE A 81 -12.57 1.14 9.16
C ILE A 81 -11.11 0.99 9.56
N LYS A 82 -10.89 0.34 10.69
CA LYS A 82 -9.55 0.00 11.17
C LYS A 82 -9.48 -1.48 11.44
N LYS A 83 -8.50 -2.14 10.84
CA LYS A 83 -8.18 -3.56 11.09
C LYS A 83 -6.72 -3.65 11.52
N GLU A 84 -6.48 -4.48 12.52
CA GLU A 84 -5.15 -4.74 13.05
C GLU A 84 -4.95 -6.25 13.21
N MET A 85 -3.83 -6.73 12.73
CA MET A 85 -3.47 -8.15 12.79
C MET A 85 -2.03 -8.32 13.24
N VAL A 86 -1.82 -9.28 14.13
CA VAL A 86 -0.47 -9.74 14.49
C VAL A 86 -0.16 -11.00 13.71
N ILE A 87 0.90 -10.97 12.91
CA ILE A 87 1.33 -12.10 12.08
C ILE A 87 2.66 -12.61 12.61
N GLN A 88 2.69 -13.86 13.03
CA GLN A 88 3.88 -14.51 13.52
C GLN A 88 4.90 -14.74 12.39
N LYS A 89 6.15 -14.98 12.76
CA LYS A 89 7.19 -15.36 11.80
C LYS A 89 6.70 -16.56 10.96
N ASP A 90 6.87 -16.45 9.64
CA ASP A 90 6.39 -17.43 8.66
C ASP A 90 4.88 -17.69 8.69
N GLY A 91 4.14 -16.83 9.40
CA GLY A 91 2.69 -16.90 9.52
C GLY A 91 1.95 -16.18 8.41
N LYS A 92 0.66 -16.46 8.34
CA LYS A 92 -0.29 -15.83 7.44
C LYS A 92 -1.58 -15.53 8.19
N GLU A 93 -2.04 -14.31 8.12
CA GLU A 93 -3.32 -13.87 8.66
C GLU A 93 -4.15 -13.19 7.59
N CYS A 94 -5.46 -13.34 7.66
CA CYS A 94 -6.39 -12.76 6.70
C CYS A 94 -7.45 -11.90 7.38
N VAL A 95 -7.81 -10.80 6.71
CA VAL A 95 -9.00 -10.01 7.00
C VAL A 95 -10.09 -10.42 6.01
N PHE A 96 -11.29 -10.64 6.50
CA PHE A 96 -12.45 -11.02 5.71
C PHE A 96 -13.44 -9.86 5.62
N GLU A 97 -14.20 -9.83 4.53
CA GLU A 97 -15.28 -8.87 4.32
C GLU A 97 -14.82 -7.41 4.44
N LEU A 98 -13.69 -7.09 3.79
CA LEU A 98 -13.15 -5.74 3.77
C LEU A 98 -13.84 -4.90 2.68
N PRO A 99 -14.45 -3.75 3.02
CA PRO A 99 -14.97 -2.85 1.99
C PRO A 99 -13.89 -2.41 1.00
N LYS A 100 -14.24 -2.37 -0.28
CA LYS A 100 -13.34 -1.84 -1.31
C LYS A 100 -13.05 -0.36 -1.08
N GLY A 101 -11.84 0.06 -1.29
CA GLY A 101 -11.45 1.46 -1.15
C GLY A 101 -9.97 1.66 -0.95
N ILE A 102 -9.62 2.90 -0.67
CA ILE A 102 -8.24 3.29 -0.39
C ILE A 102 -7.99 3.20 1.11
N TYR A 103 -6.96 2.43 1.47
CA TYR A 103 -6.53 2.25 2.85
C TYR A 103 -5.10 2.72 3.04
N THR A 104 -4.83 3.35 4.16
CA THR A 104 -3.48 3.51 4.67
C THR A 104 -3.07 2.23 5.36
N TYR A 105 -1.90 1.70 5.04
CA TYR A 105 -1.34 0.55 5.75
C TYR A 105 -0.08 0.94 6.51
N GLU A 106 0.15 0.26 7.59
CA GLU A 106 1.33 0.39 8.41
C GLU A 106 1.78 -0.99 8.90
N ILE A 107 3.07 -1.28 8.74
CA ILE A 107 3.68 -2.52 9.23
C ILE A 107 4.61 -2.17 10.36
N VAL A 108 4.30 -2.66 11.54
CA VAL A 108 5.05 -2.39 12.77
C VAL A 108 5.80 -3.64 13.19
N LEU A 109 7.08 -3.48 13.46
CA LEU A 109 7.95 -4.55 13.95
C LEU A 109 7.69 -4.87 15.43
N ALA A 110 8.25 -5.99 15.90
CA ALA A 110 8.12 -6.41 17.29
C ALA A 110 8.68 -5.38 18.30
N ASN A 111 9.69 -4.60 17.91
CA ASN A 111 10.25 -3.50 18.69
C ASN A 111 9.46 -2.19 18.61
N LYS A 112 8.26 -2.21 17.98
CA LYS A 112 7.37 -1.08 17.75
C LYS A 112 7.87 -0.04 16.74
N GLU A 113 8.93 -0.31 16.01
CA GLU A 113 9.35 0.52 14.88
C GLU A 113 8.46 0.29 13.66
N VAL A 114 8.17 1.36 12.94
CA VAL A 114 7.43 1.28 11.67
C VAL A 114 8.39 0.78 10.58
N TYR A 115 8.08 -0.38 10.03
CA TYR A 115 8.88 -0.98 8.95
C TYR A 115 8.53 -0.39 7.59
N LYS A 116 7.24 -0.35 7.26
CA LYS A 116 6.69 0.23 6.03
C LYS A 116 5.34 0.87 6.31
N LYS A 117 5.02 1.92 5.58
CA LYS A 117 3.69 2.54 5.57
C LYS A 117 3.40 3.13 4.20
N GLY A 118 2.14 3.23 3.86
CA GLY A 118 1.72 3.81 2.59
C GLY A 118 0.22 3.71 2.39
N GLU A 119 -0.21 4.01 1.18
CA GLU A 119 -1.59 3.85 0.75
C GLU A 119 -1.70 2.76 -0.31
N TYR A 120 -2.80 2.04 -0.29
CA TYR A 120 -3.12 1.05 -1.30
C TYR A 120 -4.63 0.97 -1.55
N LYS A 121 -5.00 0.88 -2.80
CA LYS A 121 -6.38 0.67 -3.19
C LYS A 121 -6.70 -0.82 -3.24
N PHE A 122 -7.47 -1.29 -2.26
CA PHE A 122 -7.97 -2.65 -2.23
C PHE A 122 -9.28 -2.73 -3.03
N ASN A 123 -9.30 -3.49 -4.09
CA ASN A 123 -10.48 -3.68 -4.95
C ASN A 123 -10.75 -5.15 -5.30
N GLU A 124 -9.88 -6.04 -4.90
CA GLU A 124 -10.00 -7.47 -5.14
C GLU A 124 -9.23 -8.27 -4.07
N GLU A 125 -9.46 -9.57 -4.01
CA GLU A 125 -8.68 -10.45 -3.13
C GLU A 125 -7.20 -10.35 -3.43
N ILE A 126 -6.40 -10.22 -2.37
CA ILE A 126 -4.97 -10.02 -2.50
C ILE A 126 -4.24 -10.70 -1.34
N THR A 127 -3.05 -11.21 -1.62
CA THR A 127 -2.09 -11.64 -0.60
C THR A 127 -0.89 -10.72 -0.62
N ILE A 128 -0.61 -10.10 0.52
CA ILE A 128 0.55 -9.24 0.72
C ILE A 128 1.62 -10.04 1.43
N THR A 129 2.80 -10.12 0.82
CA THR A 129 3.96 -10.77 1.43
C THR A 129 4.94 -9.71 1.91
N VAL A 130 5.25 -9.72 3.19
CA VAL A 130 6.23 -8.83 3.82
C VAL A 130 7.58 -9.54 3.84
N LYS A 131 8.53 -9.01 3.07
CA LYS A 131 9.86 -9.57 2.89
C LYS A 131 10.93 -8.63 3.45
N PRO A 132 12.12 -9.13 3.82
CA PRO A 132 13.27 -8.27 4.05
C PRO A 132 13.64 -7.48 2.78
N ASP A 133 14.13 -6.27 2.98
CA ASP A 133 14.67 -5.45 1.88
C ASP A 133 15.98 -6.03 1.33
#